data_1f675d61a7b6d8a28d98f2165917cb61
#
_entry.id   1f675d61a7b6d8a28d98f2165917cb61
#
_cell.length_a   1.000
_cell.length_b   1.000
_cell.length_c   1.000
_cell.angle_alpha   90.00
_cell.angle_beta   90.00
_cell.angle_gamma   90.00
#
_symmetry.space_group_name_H-M   'P 1'
#
loop_
_entity.id
_entity.type
_entity.pdbx_description
1 polymer ?
#
loop_
_entity_poly.entity_id
_entity_poly.type
_entity_poly.pdbx_seq_one_letter_code
_entity_poly.pdbx_strand_id
1 'polypeptide(L)'
;QPLSETEFGELDDFLANEANEDRSMDVSTLEGFLTAIAIGPRMVPPSDWLPWVWDMEGGEVEADFASEAQASRIMSLILRHYNNVIHTFNTDPASFEPIFWRGIQWGAAEWSEGFITGFMFNEDAWSLLSMGQPTWFTPFLRLGTDEGIDITKSAGDAETWMNGIEPALVRIHAY
;
A
#
# COMPACT_ATOMS: atom_id res chain seq x y z
N GLN A 1 2.21 10.54 -14.83
CA GLN A 1 0.77 10.75 -15.10
C GLN A 1 -0.04 9.73 -14.29
N PRO A 2 -1.02 10.15 -13.48
CA PRO A 2 -1.84 9.26 -12.68
C PRO A 2 -2.55 8.20 -13.54
N LEU A 3 -2.86 7.05 -12.93
CA LEU A 3 -3.72 6.06 -13.58
C LEU A 3 -5.16 6.59 -13.63
N SER A 4 -5.86 6.24 -14.71
CA SER A 4 -7.30 6.44 -14.80
C SER A 4 -8.05 5.37 -14.01
N GLU A 5 -9.33 5.61 -13.75
CA GLU A 5 -10.20 4.61 -13.10
C GLU A 5 -10.26 3.31 -13.90
N THR A 6 -10.27 3.40 -15.23
CA THR A 6 -10.23 2.23 -16.13
C THR A 6 -8.92 1.45 -15.96
N GLU A 7 -7.79 2.14 -15.84
CA GLU A 7 -6.48 1.51 -15.63
C GLU A 7 -6.36 0.86 -14.26
N PHE A 8 -6.94 1.47 -13.22
CA PHE A 8 -7.06 0.82 -11.91
C PHE A 8 -7.94 -0.44 -11.97
N GLY A 9 -9.04 -0.40 -12.71
CA GLY A 9 -9.88 -1.57 -12.95
C GLY A 9 -9.14 -2.70 -13.67
N GLU A 10 -8.36 -2.37 -14.69
CA GLU A 10 -7.51 -3.34 -15.41
C GLU A 10 -6.49 -4.01 -14.47
N LEU A 11 -5.88 -3.21 -13.61
CA LEU A 11 -4.92 -3.71 -12.62
C LEU A 11 -5.61 -4.59 -11.57
N ASP A 12 -6.76 -4.18 -11.07
CA ASP A 12 -7.54 -4.95 -10.10
C ASP A 12 -8.00 -6.29 -10.67
N ASP A 13 -8.52 -6.30 -11.90
CA ASP A 13 -8.93 -7.53 -12.58
C ASP A 13 -7.77 -8.53 -12.72
N PHE A 14 -6.57 -8.04 -12.99
CA PHE A 14 -5.39 -8.90 -13.04
C PHE A 14 -5.02 -9.46 -11.67
N LEU A 15 -4.96 -8.61 -10.66
CA LEU A 15 -4.55 -9.01 -9.31
C LEU A 15 -5.58 -9.94 -8.64
N ALA A 16 -6.85 -9.76 -8.95
CA ALA A 16 -7.96 -10.53 -8.38
C ALA A 16 -8.34 -11.78 -9.19
N ASN A 17 -7.61 -12.11 -10.28
CA ASN A 17 -7.94 -13.30 -11.04
C ASN A 17 -7.64 -14.57 -10.23
N GLU A 18 -8.31 -15.69 -10.58
CA GLU A 18 -8.25 -16.96 -9.83
C GLU A 18 -6.82 -17.51 -9.64
N ALA A 19 -5.92 -17.21 -10.57
CA ALA A 19 -4.53 -17.68 -10.49
C ALA A 19 -3.69 -16.91 -9.47
N ASN A 20 -4.08 -15.68 -9.14
CA ASN A 20 -3.28 -14.77 -8.31
C ASN A 20 -3.97 -14.39 -6.99
N GLU A 21 -5.31 -14.43 -6.91
CA GLU A 21 -6.09 -13.79 -5.84
C GLU A 21 -5.73 -14.18 -4.40
N ASP A 22 -5.33 -15.42 -4.18
CA ASP A 22 -5.01 -15.92 -2.84
C ASP A 22 -3.70 -15.35 -2.28
N ARG A 23 -2.84 -14.83 -3.12
CA ARG A 23 -1.49 -14.41 -2.77
C ARG A 23 -1.17 -12.98 -3.13
N SER A 24 -1.81 -12.45 -4.15
CA SER A 24 -1.50 -11.11 -4.63
C SER A 24 -2.20 -10.02 -3.83
N MET A 25 -1.60 -8.84 -3.83
CA MET A 25 -2.22 -7.64 -3.29
C MET A 25 -3.44 -7.26 -4.14
N ASP A 26 -4.46 -6.67 -3.53
CA ASP A 26 -5.45 -5.90 -4.28
C ASP A 26 -4.94 -4.47 -4.52
N VAL A 27 -5.74 -3.64 -5.20
CA VAL A 27 -5.34 -2.26 -5.52
C VAL A 27 -5.12 -1.40 -4.28
N SER A 28 -5.94 -1.54 -3.25
CA SER A 28 -5.78 -0.78 -1.99
C SER A 28 -4.52 -1.20 -1.23
N THR A 29 -4.31 -2.51 -1.08
CA THR A 29 -3.11 -3.08 -0.46
C THR A 29 -1.85 -2.65 -1.22
N LEU A 30 -1.90 -2.71 -2.55
CA LEU A 30 -0.79 -2.29 -3.41
C LEU A 30 -0.44 -0.82 -3.21
N GLU A 31 -1.42 0.08 -3.19
CA GLU A 31 -1.14 1.49 -2.98
C GLU A 31 -0.53 1.76 -1.61
N GLY A 32 -1.04 1.14 -0.55
CA GLY A 32 -0.44 1.25 0.77
C GLY A 32 1.01 0.77 0.81
N PHE A 33 1.27 -0.37 0.18
CA PHE A 33 2.61 -0.94 0.04
C PHE A 33 3.56 -0.01 -0.74
N LEU A 34 3.14 0.46 -1.91
CA LEU A 34 3.92 1.41 -2.72
C LEU A 34 4.18 2.72 -1.98
N THR A 35 3.22 3.19 -1.21
CA THR A 35 3.36 4.42 -0.41
C THR A 35 4.44 4.26 0.66
N ALA A 36 4.45 3.15 1.39
CA ALA A 36 5.50 2.87 2.38
C ALA A 36 6.89 2.85 1.75
N ILE A 37 7.04 2.24 0.58
CA ILE A 37 8.31 2.19 -0.14
C ILE A 37 8.70 3.59 -0.65
N ALA A 38 7.73 4.34 -1.19
CA ALA A 38 7.95 5.66 -1.77
C ALA A 38 8.39 6.71 -0.73
N ILE A 39 7.79 6.69 0.47
CA ILE A 39 8.12 7.65 1.54
C ILE A 39 9.17 7.14 2.52
N GLY A 40 9.62 5.91 2.37
CA GLY A 40 10.68 5.34 3.18
C GLY A 40 12.02 6.09 3.01
N PRO A 41 12.92 5.96 3.99
CA PRO A 41 14.15 6.76 4.04
C PRO A 41 15.20 6.37 2.98
N ARG A 42 15.05 5.24 2.34
CA ARG A 42 15.97 4.74 1.32
C ARG A 42 15.21 4.30 0.09
N MET A 43 15.81 4.55 -1.07
CA MET A 43 15.29 4.03 -2.32
C MET A 43 15.45 2.50 -2.35
N VAL A 44 14.36 1.81 -2.65
CA VAL A 44 14.34 0.35 -2.86
C VAL A 44 14.07 0.10 -4.34
N PRO A 45 14.95 -0.61 -5.05
CA PRO A 45 14.74 -0.87 -6.48
C PRO A 45 13.49 -1.74 -6.70
N PRO A 46 12.76 -1.53 -7.81
CA PRO A 46 11.57 -2.32 -8.12
C PRO A 46 11.79 -3.84 -8.15
N SER A 47 12.98 -4.28 -8.55
CA SER A 47 13.35 -5.70 -8.53
C SER A 47 13.24 -6.34 -7.14
N ASP A 48 13.36 -5.57 -6.07
CA ASP A 48 13.33 -6.09 -4.72
C ASP A 48 11.89 -6.18 -4.17
N TRP A 49 11.03 -5.21 -4.51
CA TRP A 49 9.67 -5.16 -3.97
C TRP A 49 8.59 -5.68 -4.93
N LEU A 50 8.81 -5.63 -6.24
CA LEU A 50 7.80 -6.04 -7.23
C LEU A 50 7.30 -7.48 -7.05
N PRO A 51 8.15 -8.48 -6.73
CA PRO A 51 7.69 -9.85 -6.48
C PRO A 51 6.65 -9.98 -5.36
N TRP A 52 6.69 -9.09 -4.38
CA TRP A 52 5.76 -9.08 -3.25
C TRP A 52 4.35 -8.65 -3.65
N VAL A 53 4.19 -7.98 -4.76
CA VAL A 53 2.87 -7.60 -5.31
C VAL A 53 2.04 -8.83 -5.65
N TRP A 54 2.66 -9.86 -6.22
CA TRP A 54 1.98 -11.12 -6.57
C TRP A 54 2.02 -12.17 -5.47
N ASP A 55 2.91 -12.03 -4.52
CA ASP A 55 3.06 -12.93 -3.39
C ASP A 55 3.41 -12.16 -2.13
N MET A 56 2.37 -11.78 -1.38
CA MET A 56 2.49 -11.00 -0.15
C MET A 56 3.19 -11.75 0.99
N GLU A 57 3.25 -13.08 0.92
CA GLU A 57 3.77 -13.90 2.00
C GLU A 57 5.27 -14.13 1.91
N GLY A 58 5.85 -14.08 0.71
CA GLY A 58 7.27 -14.38 0.57
C GLY A 58 7.97 -13.77 -0.62
N GLY A 59 7.22 -13.23 -1.59
CA GLY A 59 7.78 -12.68 -2.82
C GLY A 59 8.50 -13.71 -3.69
N GLU A 60 8.18 -14.99 -3.55
CA GLU A 60 8.86 -16.10 -4.24
C GLU A 60 8.04 -16.67 -5.39
N VAL A 61 6.72 -16.50 -5.36
CA VAL A 61 5.82 -17.03 -6.38
C VAL A 61 5.57 -15.96 -7.44
N GLU A 62 5.86 -16.30 -8.68
CA GLU A 62 5.63 -15.40 -9.80
C GLU A 62 4.16 -15.28 -10.16
N ALA A 63 3.77 -14.14 -10.73
CA ALA A 63 2.43 -13.94 -11.26
C ALA A 63 2.21 -14.78 -12.52
N ASP A 64 0.97 -15.19 -12.73
CA ASP A 64 0.57 -15.92 -13.94
C ASP A 64 0.12 -14.93 -15.03
N PHE A 65 1.04 -14.57 -15.92
CA PHE A 65 0.76 -13.70 -17.05
C PHE A 65 0.34 -14.52 -18.27
N ALA A 66 -0.71 -14.09 -18.96
CA ALA A 66 -1.18 -14.74 -20.19
C ALA A 66 -0.22 -14.51 -21.36
N SER A 67 0.58 -13.45 -21.33
CA SER A 67 1.53 -13.09 -22.41
C SER A 67 2.59 -12.11 -21.89
N GLU A 68 3.67 -11.94 -22.63
CA GLU A 68 4.67 -10.90 -22.37
C GLU A 68 4.06 -9.48 -22.47
N ALA A 69 3.11 -9.29 -23.37
CA ALA A 69 2.40 -8.02 -23.52
C ALA A 69 1.59 -7.68 -22.26
N GLN A 70 0.91 -8.65 -21.68
CA GLN A 70 0.19 -8.48 -20.42
C GLN A 70 1.17 -8.17 -19.27
N ALA A 71 2.25 -8.93 -19.16
CA ALA A 71 3.29 -8.68 -18.14
C ALA A 71 3.83 -7.25 -18.21
N SER A 72 4.21 -6.81 -19.42
CA SER A 72 4.71 -5.45 -19.65
C SER A 72 3.66 -4.38 -19.30
N ARG A 73 2.40 -4.62 -19.65
CA ARG A 73 1.29 -3.70 -19.37
C ARG A 73 1.07 -3.55 -17.86
N ILE A 74 0.95 -4.65 -17.14
CA ILE A 74 0.72 -4.64 -15.69
C ILE A 74 1.89 -4.02 -14.93
N MET A 75 3.11 -4.38 -15.27
CA MET A 75 4.30 -3.76 -14.67
C MET A 75 4.36 -2.26 -14.94
N SER A 76 4.01 -1.82 -16.14
CA SER A 76 3.95 -0.40 -16.49
C SER A 76 2.92 0.35 -15.65
N LEU A 77 1.74 -0.21 -15.42
CA LEU A 77 0.71 0.38 -14.57
C LEU A 77 1.20 0.53 -13.12
N ILE A 78 1.80 -0.51 -12.56
CA ILE A 78 2.32 -0.48 -11.19
C ILE A 78 3.43 0.57 -11.04
N LEU A 79 4.39 0.59 -11.95
CA LEU A 79 5.49 1.55 -11.91
C LEU A 79 5.02 2.99 -12.13
N ARG A 80 4.04 3.22 -13.01
CA ARG A 80 3.43 4.54 -13.17
C ARG A 80 2.76 5.01 -11.90
N HIS A 81 2.02 4.12 -11.24
CA HIS A 81 1.37 4.45 -9.97
C HIS A 81 2.40 4.74 -8.88
N TYR A 82 3.42 3.92 -8.75
CA TYR A 82 4.54 4.16 -7.83
C TYR A 82 5.19 5.52 -8.06
N ASN A 83 5.51 5.84 -9.30
CA ASN A 83 6.10 7.13 -9.64
C ASN A 83 5.15 8.31 -9.36
N ASN A 84 3.85 8.11 -9.55
CA ASN A 84 2.85 9.13 -9.22
C ASN A 84 2.76 9.37 -7.70
N VAL A 85 2.83 8.33 -6.89
CA VAL A 85 2.89 8.45 -5.43
C VAL A 85 4.12 9.25 -5.00
N ILE A 86 5.30 8.90 -5.51
CA ILE A 86 6.54 9.64 -5.25
C ILE A 86 6.38 11.12 -5.64
N HIS A 87 5.86 11.38 -6.83
CA HIS A 87 5.67 12.75 -7.30
C HIS A 87 4.75 13.55 -6.39
N THR A 88 3.63 12.97 -5.98
CA THR A 88 2.67 13.62 -5.08
C THR A 88 3.31 13.99 -3.74
N PHE A 89 4.01 13.06 -3.10
CA PHE A 89 4.69 13.36 -1.83
C PHE A 89 5.82 14.37 -1.96
N ASN A 90 6.50 14.42 -3.10
CA ASN A 90 7.57 15.39 -3.33
C ASN A 90 7.07 16.80 -3.69
N THR A 91 5.84 16.94 -4.19
CA THR A 91 5.29 18.23 -4.64
C THR A 91 4.24 18.79 -3.69
N ASP A 92 3.29 17.98 -3.28
CA ASP A 92 2.21 18.39 -2.37
C ASP A 92 1.69 17.18 -1.58
N PRO A 93 2.37 16.81 -0.48
CA PRO A 93 1.97 15.66 0.33
C PRO A 93 0.53 15.72 0.84
N ALA A 94 0.02 16.94 1.08
CA ALA A 94 -1.35 17.13 1.59
C ALA A 94 -2.43 16.83 0.54
N SER A 95 -2.07 16.75 -0.73
CA SER A 95 -2.99 16.39 -1.81
C SER A 95 -3.13 14.88 -2.02
N PHE A 96 -2.36 14.07 -1.29
CA PHE A 96 -2.45 12.62 -1.42
C PHE A 96 -3.78 12.10 -0.87
N GLU A 97 -4.50 11.35 -1.70
CA GLU A 97 -5.77 10.71 -1.34
C GLU A 97 -5.63 9.19 -1.49
N PRO A 98 -5.66 8.43 -0.38
CA PRO A 98 -5.59 6.96 -0.44
C PRO A 98 -6.75 6.35 -1.21
N ILE A 99 -6.48 5.31 -1.98
CA ILE A 99 -7.50 4.58 -2.74
C ILE A 99 -8.06 3.43 -1.89
N PHE A 100 -9.34 3.50 -1.58
CA PHE A 100 -10.08 2.44 -0.89
C PHE A 100 -11.02 1.75 -1.90
N TRP A 101 -10.44 0.83 -2.69
CA TRP A 101 -11.06 0.26 -3.89
C TRP A 101 -12.35 -0.53 -3.61
N ARG A 102 -12.35 -1.36 -2.57
CA ARG A 102 -13.50 -2.20 -2.21
C ARG A 102 -14.47 -1.54 -1.23
N GLY A 103 -14.52 -0.24 -1.18
CA GLY A 103 -15.29 0.52 -0.21
C GLY A 103 -14.43 1.01 0.95
N ILE A 104 -14.91 2.03 1.63
CA ILE A 104 -14.08 2.83 2.55
C ILE A 104 -13.50 1.97 3.69
N GLN A 105 -14.32 1.19 4.37
CA GLN A 105 -13.88 0.45 5.55
C GLN A 105 -12.91 -0.69 5.21
N TRP A 106 -13.26 -1.51 4.22
CA TRP A 106 -12.41 -2.62 3.78
C TRP A 106 -11.15 -2.12 3.09
N GLY A 107 -11.29 -1.12 2.23
CA GLY A 107 -10.17 -0.52 1.52
C GLY A 107 -9.18 0.14 2.46
N ALA A 108 -9.63 0.79 3.52
CA ALA A 108 -8.73 1.38 4.52
C ALA A 108 -7.94 0.31 5.30
N ALA A 109 -8.56 -0.82 5.63
CA ALA A 109 -7.89 -1.95 6.27
C ALA A 109 -6.85 -2.58 5.34
N GLU A 110 -7.21 -2.88 4.11
CA GLU A 110 -6.32 -3.43 3.09
C GLU A 110 -5.16 -2.48 2.78
N TRP A 111 -5.44 -1.21 2.63
CA TRP A 111 -4.42 -0.18 2.39
C TRP A 111 -3.40 -0.11 3.55
N SER A 112 -3.89 -0.13 4.79
CA SER A 112 -3.05 -0.11 5.99
C SER A 112 -2.20 -1.37 6.13
N GLU A 113 -2.74 -2.54 5.80
CA GLU A 113 -1.99 -3.80 5.75
C GLU A 113 -0.84 -3.70 4.74
N GLY A 114 -1.11 -3.19 3.55
CA GLY A 114 -0.09 -2.97 2.53
C GLY A 114 1.00 -2.01 3.00
N PHE A 115 0.62 -0.92 3.64
CA PHE A 115 1.56 0.06 4.19
C PHE A 115 2.50 -0.57 5.23
N ILE A 116 1.96 -1.36 6.15
CA ILE A 116 2.75 -2.09 7.15
C ILE A 116 3.67 -3.12 6.48
N THR A 117 3.18 -3.84 5.48
CA THR A 117 3.97 -4.80 4.72
C THR A 117 5.20 -4.14 4.07
N GLY A 118 5.05 -2.92 3.58
CA GLY A 118 6.14 -2.16 2.98
C GLY A 118 7.29 -1.79 3.95
N PHE A 119 7.05 -1.85 5.25
CA PHE A 119 8.08 -1.53 6.26
C PHE A 119 9.28 -2.48 6.23
N MET A 120 9.11 -3.71 5.78
CA MET A 120 10.18 -4.70 5.75
C MET A 120 11.41 -4.28 4.93
N PHE A 121 11.23 -3.43 3.93
CA PHE A 121 12.32 -2.97 3.06
C PHE A 121 13.21 -1.91 3.71
N ASN A 122 12.79 -1.34 4.85
CA ASN A 122 13.53 -0.39 5.65
C ASN A 122 13.23 -0.59 7.14
N GLU A 123 13.18 -1.83 7.60
CA GLU A 123 12.71 -2.23 8.92
C GLU A 123 13.36 -1.45 10.06
N ASP A 124 14.68 -1.31 10.04
CA ASP A 124 15.41 -0.59 11.09
C ASP A 124 14.96 0.86 11.21
N ALA A 125 14.83 1.55 10.09
CA ALA A 125 14.42 2.96 10.08
C ALA A 125 12.96 3.13 10.49
N TRP A 126 12.07 2.28 10.02
CA TRP A 126 10.67 2.28 10.41
C TRP A 126 10.48 1.96 11.90
N SER A 127 11.24 1.01 12.44
CA SER A 127 11.21 0.66 13.87
C SER A 127 11.66 1.83 14.74
N LEU A 128 12.73 2.52 14.36
CA LEU A 128 13.19 3.70 15.09
C LEU A 128 12.14 4.82 15.10
N LEU A 129 11.53 5.10 13.95
CA LEU A 129 10.49 6.11 13.85
C LEU A 129 9.25 5.75 14.66
N SER A 130 8.79 4.50 14.58
CA SER A 130 7.60 4.05 15.31
C SER A 130 7.82 4.04 16.82
N MET A 131 9.02 3.74 17.28
CA MET A 131 9.39 3.84 18.70
C MET A 131 9.42 5.29 19.19
N GLY A 132 9.91 6.21 18.36
CA GLY A 132 9.99 7.65 18.68
C GLY A 132 8.66 8.38 18.56
N GLN A 133 7.82 7.98 17.62
CA GLN A 133 6.54 8.63 17.31
C GLN A 133 5.41 7.60 17.14
N PRO A 134 5.10 6.82 18.18
CA PRO A 134 4.16 5.69 18.05
C PRO A 134 2.75 6.11 17.61
N THR A 135 2.31 7.31 17.97
CA THR A 135 0.97 7.80 17.62
C THR A 135 0.78 8.02 16.12
N TRP A 136 1.86 8.25 15.37
CA TRP A 136 1.78 8.40 13.91
C TRP A 136 1.43 7.10 13.22
N PHE A 137 1.71 5.96 13.84
CA PHE A 137 1.46 4.64 13.28
C PHE A 137 0.14 4.02 13.75
N THR A 138 -0.50 4.60 14.76
CA THR A 138 -1.74 4.05 15.33
C THR A 138 -2.83 3.81 14.29
N PRO A 139 -3.12 4.72 13.33
CA PRO A 139 -4.14 4.46 12.31
C PRO A 139 -3.89 3.17 11.54
N PHE A 140 -2.64 2.96 11.12
CA PHE A 140 -2.27 1.78 10.32
C PHE A 140 -2.32 0.49 11.13
N LEU A 141 -1.88 0.52 12.38
CA LEU A 141 -1.94 -0.65 13.28
C LEU A 141 -3.38 -1.01 13.64
N ARG A 142 -4.24 -0.03 13.86
CA ARG A 142 -5.66 -0.24 14.21
C ARG A 142 -6.48 -0.77 13.03
N LEU A 143 -6.09 -0.47 11.81
CA LEU A 143 -6.80 -0.86 10.59
C LEU A 143 -6.14 -2.04 9.87
N GLY A 144 -4.83 -2.19 9.96
CA GLY A 144 -4.06 -3.10 9.12
C GLY A 144 -3.50 -4.34 9.81
N THR A 145 -3.76 -4.54 11.11
CA THR A 145 -3.36 -5.76 11.84
C THR A 145 -4.58 -6.45 12.43
N ASP A 146 -4.52 -7.77 12.59
CA ASP A 146 -5.63 -8.55 13.16
C ASP A 146 -6.00 -8.06 14.55
N GLU A 147 -5.02 -7.87 15.42
CA GLU A 147 -5.23 -7.33 16.77
C GLU A 147 -5.85 -5.92 16.73
N GLY A 148 -5.31 -5.04 15.88
CA GLY A 148 -5.82 -3.69 15.71
C GLY A 148 -7.24 -3.65 15.19
N ILE A 149 -7.58 -4.50 14.25
CA ILE A 149 -8.94 -4.64 13.71
C ILE A 149 -9.93 -5.06 14.80
N ASP A 150 -9.57 -6.03 15.61
CA ASP A 150 -10.42 -6.51 16.73
C ASP A 150 -10.64 -5.41 17.77
N ILE A 151 -9.60 -4.68 18.13
CA ILE A 151 -9.70 -3.52 19.04
C ILE A 151 -10.61 -2.46 18.43
N THR A 152 -10.45 -2.15 17.16
CA THR A 152 -11.22 -1.13 16.44
C THR A 152 -12.69 -1.50 16.36
N LYS A 153 -13.02 -2.77 16.06
CA LYS A 153 -14.39 -3.26 16.07
C LYS A 153 -15.05 -3.13 17.46
N SER A 154 -14.33 -3.50 18.50
CA SER A 154 -14.81 -3.42 19.87
C SER A 154 -15.03 -1.98 20.34
N ALA A 155 -14.16 -1.06 19.95
CA ALA A 155 -14.24 0.36 20.28
C ALA A 155 -15.25 1.13 19.41
N GLY A 156 -15.57 0.65 18.22
CA GLY A 156 -16.46 1.31 17.28
C GLY A 156 -15.90 2.62 16.71
N ASP A 157 -14.58 2.75 16.61
CA ASP A 157 -13.88 3.99 16.25
C ASP A 157 -13.14 3.94 14.90
N ALA A 158 -13.56 3.04 14.01
CA ALA A 158 -12.91 2.84 12.70
C ALA A 158 -12.81 4.14 11.88
N GLU A 159 -13.84 4.96 11.87
CA GLU A 159 -13.85 6.23 11.12
C GLU A 159 -12.75 7.18 11.60
N THR A 160 -12.51 7.22 12.90
CA THR A 160 -11.43 8.03 13.48
C THR A 160 -10.07 7.66 12.89
N TRP A 161 -9.81 6.35 12.79
CA TRP A 161 -8.53 5.86 12.25
C TRP A 161 -8.43 6.00 10.75
N MET A 162 -9.52 5.79 10.00
CA MET A 162 -9.56 6.07 8.57
C MET A 162 -9.24 7.53 8.26
N ASN A 163 -9.81 8.46 9.00
CA ASN A 163 -9.54 9.89 8.86
C ASN A 163 -8.13 10.28 9.35
N GLY A 164 -7.49 9.44 10.13
CA GLY A 164 -6.13 9.64 10.63
C GLY A 164 -5.02 9.25 9.65
N ILE A 165 -5.33 8.50 8.59
CA ILE A 165 -4.33 8.00 7.63
C ILE A 165 -3.58 9.15 6.93
N GLU A 166 -4.29 10.04 6.27
CA GLU A 166 -3.68 11.14 5.51
C GLU A 166 -2.82 12.05 6.36
N PRO A 167 -3.28 12.55 7.53
CA PRO A 167 -2.44 13.37 8.41
C PRO A 167 -1.19 12.64 8.91
N ALA A 168 -1.30 11.34 9.19
CA ALA A 168 -0.17 10.52 9.62
C ALA A 168 0.89 10.40 8.51
N LEU A 169 0.46 10.17 7.28
CA LEU A 169 1.37 10.08 6.12
C LEU A 169 2.16 11.37 5.92
N VAL A 170 1.51 12.52 6.03
CA VAL A 170 2.18 13.83 5.91
C VAL A 170 3.27 14.00 6.98
N ARG A 171 2.99 13.61 8.21
CA ARG A 171 3.95 13.68 9.31
C ARG A 171 5.14 12.74 9.11
N ILE A 172 4.85 11.51 8.72
CA ILE A 172 5.87 10.48 8.47
C ILE A 172 6.79 10.91 7.32
N HIS A 173 6.22 11.40 6.23
CA HIS A 173 7.00 11.87 5.08
C HIS A 173 7.88 13.07 5.43
N ALA A 174 7.41 13.98 6.28
CA ALA A 174 8.15 15.18 6.67
C ALA A 174 9.30 14.90 7.65
N TYR A 175 9.34 13.74 8.28
CA TYR A 175 10.39 13.33 9.21
C TYR A 175 11.68 12.94 8.49
#